data_b0614693b9c364df067048dc7ef8ef08
#
_entry.id   b0614693b9c364df067048dc7ef8ef08
#
_cell.length_a   1.000
_cell.length_b   1.000
_cell.length_c   1.000
_cell.angle_alpha   90.00
_cell.angle_beta   90.00
_cell.angle_gamma   90.00
#
_symmetry.space_group_name_H-M   'P 1'
#
loop_
_entity.id
_entity.type
_entity.pdbx_description
1 polymer ?
#
loop_
_entity_poly.entity_id
_entity_poly.type
_entity_poly.pdbx_seq_one_letter_code
_entity_poly.pdbx_strand_id
1 'polypeptide(L)'
;MRIKEVILVFSVILLVSSISAISEVSVQTQDNAIVIEYPKIFVMKQNEDFHLRFHAFNKTDGKLLTNETINCTLNIYSSNGEGIFRKENLEFNLTHTVNDCQNCFGHHILGKNFSEVGSYSYLIRCSNVGIGGSASVGFEITSTGLDPKSILNNSTMIILLALAIILLIVGAALSFSSIGFIGSILLILVGIYTMIYGLNDVVSLYTQAIALVEIGLGIIFMFISAYEWLPWGKE
;
A
#
# COMPACT_ATOMS: atom_id res chain seq x y z
N MET A 1 -0.97 29.33 -29.33
CA MET A 1 -1.64 28.09 -28.91
C MET A 1 -2.84 28.47 -28.09
N ARG A 2 -4.05 28.10 -28.50
CA ARG A 2 -5.28 28.56 -27.82
C ARG A 2 -5.44 27.78 -26.53
N ILE A 3 -5.74 28.43 -25.42
CA ILE A 3 -5.89 27.81 -24.06
C ILE A 3 -6.78 26.55 -24.12
N LYS A 4 -7.79 26.55 -25.01
CA LYS A 4 -8.69 25.40 -25.25
C LYS A 4 -7.95 24.12 -25.71
N GLU A 5 -6.91 24.26 -26.52
CA GLU A 5 -6.12 23.12 -27.04
C GLU A 5 -5.23 22.52 -25.97
N VAL A 6 -4.68 23.35 -25.08
CA VAL A 6 -3.86 22.90 -23.92
C VAL A 6 -4.73 22.12 -22.93
N ILE A 7 -5.93 22.61 -22.63
CA ILE A 7 -6.87 21.93 -21.72
C ILE A 7 -7.30 20.58 -22.29
N LEU A 8 -7.56 20.50 -23.59
CA LEU A 8 -7.96 19.24 -24.24
C LEU A 8 -6.85 18.20 -24.19
N VAL A 9 -5.61 18.57 -24.50
CA VAL A 9 -4.44 17.66 -24.44
C VAL A 9 -4.18 17.18 -23.01
N PHE A 10 -4.29 18.06 -22.02
CA PHE A 10 -4.09 17.70 -20.61
C PHE A 10 -5.19 16.76 -20.10
N SER A 11 -6.44 16.97 -20.50
CA SER A 11 -7.57 16.09 -20.15
C SER A 11 -7.43 14.69 -20.75
N VAL A 12 -6.90 14.57 -21.97
CA VAL A 12 -6.65 13.27 -22.63
C VAL A 12 -5.51 12.52 -21.95
N ILE A 13 -4.42 13.21 -21.55
CA ILE A 13 -3.29 12.59 -20.84
C ILE A 13 -3.73 12.05 -19.47
N LEU A 14 -4.60 12.77 -18.75
CA LEU A 14 -5.14 12.35 -17.46
C LEU A 14 -6.10 11.16 -17.58
N LEU A 15 -6.87 11.05 -18.66
CA LEU A 15 -7.78 9.92 -18.89
C LEU A 15 -7.04 8.60 -19.25
N VAL A 16 -5.87 8.68 -19.89
CA VAL A 16 -5.09 7.49 -20.29
C VAL A 16 -4.34 6.87 -19.12
N SER A 17 -4.00 7.62 -18.08
CA SER A 17 -3.27 7.13 -16.90
C SER A 17 -4.12 6.36 -15.87
N SER A 18 -5.43 6.23 -16.06
CA SER A 18 -6.35 5.65 -15.06
C SER A 18 -6.64 4.15 -15.20
N ILE A 19 -5.92 3.43 -16.07
CA ILE A 19 -6.11 1.97 -16.21
C ILE A 19 -5.06 1.24 -15.38
N SER A 20 -5.29 1.15 -14.08
CA SER A 20 -4.52 0.26 -13.19
C SER A 20 -5.34 -0.98 -12.91
N ALA A 21 -4.78 -2.15 -13.24
CA ALA A 21 -5.39 -3.44 -12.96
C ALA A 21 -5.45 -3.67 -11.44
N ILE A 22 -6.63 -3.96 -10.93
CA ILE A 22 -6.83 -4.38 -9.54
C ILE A 22 -6.39 -5.84 -9.44
N SER A 23 -5.31 -6.12 -8.70
CA SER A 23 -4.95 -7.50 -8.35
C SER A 23 -5.79 -7.95 -7.15
N GLU A 24 -6.62 -8.95 -7.36
CA GLU A 24 -7.31 -9.61 -6.25
C GLU A 24 -6.33 -10.51 -5.48
N VAL A 25 -6.31 -10.36 -4.16
CA VAL A 25 -5.57 -11.25 -3.25
C VAL A 25 -6.29 -12.59 -3.21
N SER A 26 -5.71 -13.62 -3.82
CA SER A 26 -6.25 -14.98 -3.77
C SER A 26 -5.59 -15.76 -2.64
N VAL A 27 -6.41 -16.28 -1.73
CA VAL A 27 -5.99 -17.25 -0.71
C VAL A 27 -6.27 -18.64 -1.27
N GLN A 28 -5.22 -19.41 -1.56
CA GLN A 28 -5.35 -20.81 -1.98
C GLN A 28 -4.98 -21.72 -0.81
N THR A 29 -5.96 -22.46 -0.30
CA THR A 29 -5.72 -23.58 0.62
C THR A 29 -5.83 -24.89 -0.15
N GLN A 30 -4.75 -25.63 -0.20
CA GLN A 30 -4.79 -26.97 -0.76
C GLN A 30 -5.35 -27.96 0.28
N ASP A 31 -6.21 -28.86 -0.15
CA ASP A 31 -6.91 -29.80 0.74
C ASP A 31 -5.97 -30.90 1.24
N ASN A 32 -5.29 -30.62 2.34
CA ASN A 32 -4.23 -31.44 2.91
C ASN A 32 -4.57 -31.84 4.36
N ALA A 33 -3.88 -32.86 4.88
CA ALA A 33 -4.07 -33.36 6.25
C ALA A 33 -3.66 -32.38 7.35
N ILE A 34 -2.92 -31.33 7.03
CA ILE A 34 -2.50 -30.27 7.94
C ILE A 34 -3.23 -28.98 7.60
N VAL A 35 -3.89 -28.38 8.60
CA VAL A 35 -4.51 -27.05 8.52
C VAL A 35 -3.52 -26.04 9.12
N ILE A 36 -3.23 -24.97 8.39
CA ILE A 36 -2.37 -23.89 8.82
C ILE A 36 -3.23 -22.69 9.15
N GLU A 37 -3.24 -22.26 10.41
CA GLU A 37 -3.89 -21.04 10.88
C GLU A 37 -2.84 -19.93 10.95
N TYR A 38 -2.99 -18.91 10.15
CA TYR A 38 -2.04 -17.82 9.95
C TYR A 38 -2.70 -16.46 10.08
N PRO A 39 -1.95 -15.40 10.46
CA PRO A 39 -2.48 -14.07 10.49
C PRO A 39 -2.80 -13.57 9.07
N LYS A 40 -3.97 -13.00 8.89
CA LYS A 40 -4.34 -12.31 7.66
C LYS A 40 -3.72 -10.92 7.66
N ILE A 41 -2.53 -10.81 7.11
CA ILE A 41 -1.85 -9.53 6.93
C ILE A 41 -2.11 -9.09 5.51
N PHE A 42 -2.70 -7.92 5.35
CA PHE A 42 -3.06 -7.41 4.04
C PHE A 42 -2.10 -6.33 3.56
N VAL A 43 -1.55 -5.54 4.48
CA VAL A 43 -0.65 -4.43 4.17
C VAL A 43 0.47 -4.34 5.20
N MET A 44 1.68 -4.04 4.73
CA MET A 44 2.86 -3.78 5.56
C MET A 44 3.57 -2.52 5.07
N LYS A 45 4.34 -1.91 5.97
CA LYS A 45 5.16 -0.76 5.61
C LYS A 45 6.48 -1.20 4.99
N GLN A 46 6.92 -0.47 3.98
CA GLN A 46 8.24 -0.65 3.35
C GLN A 46 9.37 -0.56 4.38
N ASN A 47 10.34 -1.47 4.28
CA ASN A 47 11.51 -1.58 5.18
C ASN A 47 11.17 -1.84 6.66
N GLU A 48 9.95 -2.26 6.98
CA GLU A 48 9.57 -2.64 8.33
C GLU A 48 9.80 -4.13 8.57
N ASP A 49 10.33 -4.46 9.74
CA ASP A 49 10.55 -5.83 10.15
C ASP A 49 9.22 -6.54 10.38
N PHE A 50 9.15 -7.79 9.99
CA PHE A 50 7.94 -8.58 10.04
C PHE A 50 8.13 -9.86 10.86
N HIS A 51 7.23 -10.11 11.80
CA HIS A 51 7.16 -11.34 12.58
C HIS A 51 5.99 -12.21 12.07
N LEU A 52 6.31 -13.20 11.23
CA LEU A 52 5.33 -14.20 10.85
C LEU A 52 5.16 -15.21 11.97
N ARG A 53 3.91 -15.50 12.33
CA ARG A 53 3.53 -16.50 13.32
C ARG A 53 2.32 -17.26 12.83
N PHE A 54 2.28 -18.58 13.04
CA PHE A 54 1.16 -19.41 12.64
C PHE A 54 1.07 -20.67 13.48
N HIS A 55 -0.10 -21.27 13.52
CA HIS A 55 -0.33 -22.59 14.10
C HIS A 55 -0.56 -23.62 13.00
N ALA A 56 -0.18 -24.86 13.25
CA ALA A 56 -0.45 -25.98 12.39
C ALA A 56 -1.21 -27.04 13.17
N PHE A 57 -2.32 -27.53 12.62
CA PHE A 57 -3.18 -28.51 13.24
C PHE A 57 -3.35 -29.71 12.33
N ASN A 58 -3.46 -30.89 12.94
CA ASN A 58 -3.92 -32.07 12.22
C ASN A 58 -5.42 -31.93 11.91
N LYS A 59 -5.80 -32.03 10.64
CA LYS A 59 -7.19 -31.88 10.19
C LYS A 59 -8.12 -32.94 10.77
N THR A 60 -7.59 -34.13 11.09
CA THR A 60 -8.40 -35.27 11.49
C THR A 60 -8.85 -35.19 12.96
N ASP A 61 -7.96 -34.79 13.85
CA ASP A 61 -8.19 -34.77 15.30
C ASP A 61 -8.11 -33.37 15.93
N GLY A 62 -7.80 -32.34 15.13
CA GLY A 62 -7.66 -30.95 15.58
C GLY A 62 -6.45 -30.72 16.50
N LYS A 63 -5.54 -31.71 16.61
CA LYS A 63 -4.38 -31.60 17.50
C LYS A 63 -3.35 -30.64 16.95
N LEU A 64 -2.86 -29.77 17.84
CA LEU A 64 -1.74 -28.87 17.53
C LEU A 64 -0.48 -29.68 17.21
N LEU A 65 0.17 -29.33 16.12
CA LEU A 65 1.41 -29.95 15.65
C LEU A 65 2.61 -29.08 16.05
N THR A 66 3.71 -29.72 16.44
CA THR A 66 4.93 -29.10 16.91
C THR A 66 6.10 -29.42 15.97
N ASN A 67 7.25 -28.79 16.18
CA ASN A 67 8.48 -29.08 15.44
C ASN A 67 9.01 -30.52 15.62
N GLU A 68 8.56 -31.24 16.64
CA GLU A 68 8.85 -32.66 16.81
C GLU A 68 8.03 -33.54 15.86
N THR A 69 6.85 -33.04 15.43
CA THR A 69 5.90 -33.80 14.65
C THR A 69 5.89 -33.41 13.18
N ILE A 70 6.22 -32.16 12.85
CA ILE A 70 6.23 -31.66 11.47
C ILE A 70 7.39 -30.70 11.24
N ASN A 71 7.76 -30.56 9.97
CA ASN A 71 8.72 -29.58 9.51
C ASN A 71 8.03 -28.53 8.64
N CYS A 72 8.24 -27.25 8.95
CA CYS A 72 7.64 -26.16 8.22
C CYS A 72 8.68 -25.29 7.51
N THR A 73 8.39 -24.89 6.30
CA THR A 73 9.19 -23.99 5.47
C THR A 73 8.41 -22.76 5.09
N LEU A 74 9.09 -21.62 5.01
CA LEU A 74 8.57 -20.34 4.57
C LEU A 74 9.30 -19.88 3.32
N ASN A 75 8.55 -19.51 2.29
CA ASN A 75 9.08 -18.83 1.11
C ASN A 75 8.30 -17.54 0.91
N ILE A 76 8.98 -16.47 0.50
CA ILE A 76 8.37 -15.18 0.18
C ILE A 76 8.74 -14.84 -1.27
N TYR A 77 7.76 -14.39 -2.01
CA TYR A 77 7.87 -14.02 -3.41
C TYR A 77 7.43 -12.58 -3.61
N SER A 78 8.11 -11.87 -4.50
CA SER A 78 7.70 -10.55 -4.98
C SER A 78 6.61 -10.65 -6.05
N SER A 79 6.08 -9.54 -6.50
CA SER A 79 5.01 -9.45 -7.50
C SER A 79 5.36 -10.09 -8.85
N ASN A 80 6.64 -10.13 -9.21
CA ASN A 80 7.15 -10.78 -10.43
C ASN A 80 7.37 -12.30 -10.26
N GLY A 81 7.05 -12.87 -9.09
CA GLY A 81 7.22 -14.28 -8.76
C GLY A 81 8.66 -14.68 -8.37
N GLU A 82 9.56 -13.71 -8.21
CA GLU A 82 10.91 -13.95 -7.75
C GLU A 82 10.93 -14.27 -6.25
N GLY A 83 11.63 -15.34 -5.86
CA GLY A 83 11.82 -15.72 -4.47
C GLY A 83 12.82 -14.78 -3.79
N ILE A 84 12.33 -13.95 -2.89
CA ILE A 84 13.16 -12.96 -2.15
C ILE A 84 13.65 -13.49 -0.82
N PHE A 85 12.98 -14.48 -0.24
CA PHE A 85 13.33 -15.05 1.04
C PHE A 85 12.90 -16.51 1.13
N ARG A 86 13.76 -17.34 1.73
CA ARG A 86 13.45 -18.75 2.05
C ARG A 86 14.02 -19.11 3.40
N LYS A 87 13.22 -19.72 4.26
CA LYS A 87 13.65 -20.30 5.52
C LYS A 87 13.10 -21.72 5.66
N GLU A 88 13.99 -22.68 5.84
CA GLU A 88 13.66 -24.06 6.14
C GLU A 88 13.71 -24.27 7.66
N ASN A 89 12.99 -25.26 8.16
CA ASN A 89 12.94 -25.63 9.57
C ASN A 89 12.60 -24.43 10.46
N LEU A 90 11.37 -23.93 10.31
CA LEU A 90 10.87 -22.84 11.14
C LEU A 90 10.89 -23.22 12.62
N GLU A 91 11.29 -22.28 13.45
CA GLU A 91 11.36 -22.46 14.89
C GLU A 91 9.95 -22.54 15.49
N PHE A 92 9.79 -23.45 16.44
CA PHE A 92 8.57 -23.59 17.22
C PHE A 92 8.80 -23.02 18.61
N ASN A 93 8.01 -22.03 18.99
CA ASN A 93 8.18 -21.35 20.27
C ASN A 93 7.23 -21.92 21.32
N LEU A 94 7.81 -22.52 22.35
CA LEU A 94 7.09 -23.06 23.51
C LEU A 94 6.97 -22.05 24.66
N THR A 95 7.74 -20.96 24.63
CA THR A 95 7.86 -20.05 25.77
C THR A 95 7.02 -18.80 25.63
N HIS A 96 6.40 -18.43 26.76
CA HIS A 96 5.61 -17.21 26.94
C HIS A 96 6.54 -16.02 27.19
N THR A 97 6.80 -15.21 26.19
CA THR A 97 7.23 -13.83 26.40
C THR A 97 6.08 -12.88 26.03
N VAL A 98 6.00 -11.73 26.68
CA VAL A 98 4.84 -10.80 26.70
C VAL A 98 4.32 -10.38 25.30
N ASN A 99 5.08 -10.64 24.24
CA ASN A 99 4.74 -10.34 22.86
C ASN A 99 4.83 -11.56 21.92
N ASP A 100 5.11 -12.75 22.42
CA ASP A 100 5.29 -13.95 21.61
C ASP A 100 4.07 -14.88 21.68
N CYS A 101 3.74 -15.45 20.53
CA CYS A 101 2.71 -16.46 20.40
C CYS A 101 3.15 -17.73 21.14
N GLN A 102 2.25 -18.30 21.93
CA GLN A 102 2.50 -19.57 22.62
C GLN A 102 2.17 -20.73 21.68
N ASN A 103 3.08 -21.72 21.63
CA ASN A 103 2.90 -22.94 20.83
C ASN A 103 2.68 -22.65 19.33
N CYS A 104 3.44 -21.75 18.75
CA CYS A 104 3.37 -21.43 17.33
C CYS A 104 4.71 -21.59 16.62
N PHE A 105 4.64 -21.81 15.32
CA PHE A 105 5.78 -21.61 14.43
C PHE A 105 5.95 -20.14 14.14
N GLY A 106 7.19 -19.68 14.06
CA GLY A 106 7.46 -18.29 13.77
C GLY A 106 8.81 -18.03 13.14
N HIS A 107 8.92 -16.87 12.51
CA HIS A 107 10.18 -16.35 12.02
C HIS A 107 10.16 -14.83 11.93
N HIS A 108 11.28 -14.21 12.28
CA HIS A 108 11.51 -12.79 12.13
C HIS A 108 12.15 -12.51 10.76
N ILE A 109 11.49 -11.72 9.94
CA ILE A 109 11.91 -11.35 8.59
C ILE A 109 12.33 -9.88 8.63
N LEU A 110 13.58 -9.63 8.23
CA LEU A 110 14.12 -8.28 8.23
C LEU A 110 13.47 -7.41 7.15
N GLY A 111 13.18 -6.18 7.48
CA GLY A 111 12.54 -5.19 6.60
C GLY A 111 13.30 -4.93 5.29
N LYS A 112 14.63 -5.13 5.28
CA LYS A 112 15.43 -5.03 4.04
C LYS A 112 14.97 -5.95 2.91
N ASN A 113 14.25 -7.04 3.22
CA ASN A 113 13.67 -7.94 2.22
C ASN A 113 12.43 -7.32 1.55
N PHE A 114 11.90 -6.24 2.10
CA PHE A 114 10.72 -5.50 1.65
C PHE A 114 11.08 -4.06 1.25
N SER A 115 12.17 -3.93 0.48
CA SER A 115 12.70 -2.63 0.05
C SER A 115 11.89 -1.99 -1.08
N GLU A 116 11.06 -2.73 -1.77
CA GLU A 116 10.23 -2.25 -2.87
C GLU A 116 8.75 -2.27 -2.46
N VAL A 117 7.99 -1.27 -2.92
CA VAL A 117 6.54 -1.26 -2.77
C VAL A 117 5.91 -2.16 -3.84
N GLY A 118 4.80 -2.81 -3.51
CA GLY A 118 4.11 -3.70 -4.45
C GLY A 118 3.48 -4.90 -3.76
N SER A 119 2.95 -5.81 -4.59
CA SER A 119 2.32 -7.03 -4.12
C SER A 119 3.35 -8.11 -3.84
N TYR A 120 3.21 -8.77 -2.73
CA TYR A 120 4.04 -9.90 -2.30
C TYR A 120 3.16 -11.08 -1.94
N SER A 121 3.76 -12.25 -1.86
CA SER A 121 3.09 -13.43 -1.30
C SER A 121 4.06 -14.23 -0.45
N TYR A 122 3.54 -14.83 0.60
CA TYR A 122 4.28 -15.85 1.33
C TYR A 122 3.61 -17.21 1.18
N LEU A 123 4.42 -18.24 1.10
CA LEU A 123 4.01 -19.64 1.03
C LEU A 123 4.59 -20.39 2.23
N ILE A 124 3.71 -20.86 3.10
CA ILE A 124 4.06 -21.77 4.19
C ILE A 124 3.80 -23.19 3.72
N ARG A 125 4.76 -24.07 3.89
CA ARG A 125 4.60 -25.52 3.69
C ARG A 125 5.02 -26.26 4.94
N CYS A 126 4.11 -27.07 5.47
CA CYS A 126 4.39 -27.96 6.59
C CYS A 126 4.21 -29.40 6.16
N SER A 127 5.14 -30.29 6.50
CA SER A 127 5.09 -31.69 6.11
C SER A 127 5.73 -32.61 7.15
N ASN A 128 5.26 -33.85 7.16
CA ASN A 128 5.88 -35.00 7.82
C ASN A 128 5.73 -36.21 6.90
N VAL A 129 6.24 -37.36 7.31
CA VAL A 129 6.13 -38.62 6.54
C VAL A 129 4.65 -38.93 6.24
N GLY A 130 4.27 -38.79 4.98
CA GLY A 130 2.93 -39.11 4.46
C GLY A 130 1.84 -38.06 4.65
N ILE A 131 2.08 -36.96 5.35
CA ILE A 131 1.11 -35.86 5.50
C ILE A 131 1.74 -34.51 5.20
N GLY A 132 0.93 -33.58 4.65
CA GLY A 132 1.40 -32.23 4.32
C GLY A 132 0.28 -31.22 4.34
N GLY A 133 0.65 -29.94 4.38
CA GLY A 133 -0.24 -28.81 4.26
C GLY A 133 0.50 -27.59 3.75
N SER A 134 -0.22 -26.72 3.03
CA SER A 134 0.35 -25.45 2.57
C SER A 134 -0.68 -24.34 2.68
N ALA A 135 -0.20 -23.12 2.93
CA ALA A 135 -0.98 -21.91 2.91
C ALA A 135 -0.23 -20.85 2.10
N SER A 136 -0.92 -20.19 1.18
CA SER A 136 -0.40 -19.07 0.41
C SER A 136 -1.22 -17.83 0.70
N VAL A 137 -0.56 -16.73 1.02
CA VAL A 137 -1.19 -15.46 1.36
C VAL A 137 -0.52 -14.33 0.61
N GLY A 138 -1.32 -13.57 -0.12
CA GLY A 138 -0.87 -12.33 -0.73
C GLY A 138 -1.00 -11.17 0.25
N PHE A 139 -0.05 -10.23 0.20
CA PHE A 139 -0.06 -8.99 0.97
C PHE A 139 0.60 -7.87 0.16
N GLU A 140 0.35 -6.64 0.54
CA GLU A 140 0.91 -5.47 -0.14
C GLU A 140 1.93 -4.75 0.76
N ILE A 141 3.04 -4.35 0.16
CA ILE A 141 4.00 -3.43 0.79
C ILE A 141 3.69 -2.03 0.28
N THR A 142 3.39 -1.14 1.20
CA THR A 142 3.15 0.28 0.90
C THR A 142 4.16 1.16 1.63
N SER A 143 4.33 2.36 1.16
CA SER A 143 5.26 3.32 1.77
C SER A 143 4.87 3.71 3.19
N THR A 144 3.58 3.67 3.50
CA THR A 144 3.03 4.11 4.79
C THR A 144 2.60 2.97 5.71
N GLY A 145 2.41 1.75 5.18
CA GLY A 145 1.82 0.63 5.91
C GLY A 145 0.30 0.68 6.01
N LEU A 146 -0.34 1.65 5.35
CA LEU A 146 -1.79 1.79 5.34
C LEU A 146 -2.38 1.19 4.06
N ASP A 147 -3.55 0.57 4.20
CA ASP A 147 -4.27 0.03 3.05
C ASP A 147 -4.78 1.19 2.18
N PRO A 148 -4.28 1.32 0.95
CA PRO A 148 -4.70 2.38 0.05
C PRO A 148 -6.18 2.25 -0.37
N LYS A 149 -6.77 1.08 -0.20
CA LYS A 149 -8.20 0.84 -0.50
C LYS A 149 -9.14 1.37 0.59
N SER A 150 -8.60 1.79 1.75
CA SER A 150 -9.44 2.01 2.93
C SER A 150 -10.31 3.27 2.91
N ILE A 151 -10.00 4.32 2.13
CA ILE A 151 -10.76 5.58 2.16
C ILE A 151 -11.03 6.14 0.75
N LEU A 152 -10.01 6.26 -0.10
CA LEU A 152 -10.16 6.78 -1.46
C LEU A 152 -9.40 5.86 -2.44
N ASN A 153 -10.10 5.38 -3.46
CA ASN A 153 -9.47 4.63 -4.54
C ASN A 153 -8.49 5.57 -5.30
N ASN A 154 -7.37 5.04 -5.81
CA ASN A 154 -6.40 5.80 -6.63
C ASN A 154 -7.07 6.63 -7.73
N SER A 155 -8.11 6.08 -8.38
CA SER A 155 -8.88 6.81 -9.38
C SER A 155 -9.54 8.07 -8.82
N THR A 156 -10.05 8.02 -7.59
CA THR A 156 -10.68 9.18 -6.93
C THR A 156 -9.64 10.25 -6.61
N MET A 157 -8.43 9.85 -6.19
CA MET A 157 -7.33 10.79 -5.94
C MET A 157 -6.89 11.51 -7.20
N ILE A 158 -6.74 10.79 -8.32
CA ILE A 158 -6.39 11.37 -9.61
C ILE A 158 -7.47 12.35 -10.07
N ILE A 159 -8.76 12.01 -9.88
CA ILE A 159 -9.89 12.89 -10.21
C ILE A 159 -9.85 14.17 -9.36
N LEU A 160 -9.59 14.05 -8.05
CA LEU A 160 -9.50 15.21 -7.16
C LEU A 160 -8.31 16.09 -7.50
N LEU A 161 -7.16 15.52 -7.83
CA LEU A 161 -5.99 16.25 -8.29
C LEU A 161 -6.27 16.98 -9.61
N ALA A 162 -6.87 16.30 -10.58
CA ALA A 162 -7.26 16.88 -11.83
C ALA A 162 -8.26 18.04 -11.64
N LEU A 163 -9.25 17.86 -10.77
CA LEU A 163 -10.21 18.90 -10.43
C LEU A 163 -9.54 20.11 -9.78
N ALA A 164 -8.60 19.90 -8.85
CA ALA A 164 -7.83 20.98 -8.23
C ALA A 164 -7.07 21.80 -9.28
N ILE A 165 -6.35 21.13 -10.19
CA ILE A 165 -5.60 21.76 -11.26
C ILE A 165 -6.54 22.54 -12.22
N ILE A 166 -7.68 21.96 -12.60
CA ILE A 166 -8.67 22.62 -13.45
C ILE A 166 -9.19 23.90 -12.79
N LEU A 167 -9.53 23.83 -11.49
CA LEU A 167 -10.01 25.00 -10.74
C LEU A 167 -8.94 26.10 -10.66
N LEU A 168 -7.66 25.73 -10.48
CA LEU A 168 -6.55 26.69 -10.50
C LEU A 168 -6.42 27.37 -11.87
N ILE A 169 -6.46 26.61 -12.97
CA ILE A 169 -6.35 27.14 -14.33
C ILE A 169 -7.55 28.03 -14.66
N VAL A 170 -8.76 27.59 -14.32
CA VAL A 170 -9.98 28.36 -14.56
C VAL A 170 -9.99 29.66 -13.73
N GLY A 171 -9.60 29.56 -12.45
CA GLY A 171 -9.47 30.73 -11.57
C GLY A 171 -8.50 31.77 -12.13
N ALA A 172 -7.32 31.33 -12.59
CA ALA A 172 -6.34 32.21 -13.22
C ALA A 172 -6.80 32.76 -14.57
N ALA A 173 -7.40 31.93 -15.43
CA ALA A 173 -7.82 32.34 -16.78
C ALA A 173 -9.02 33.33 -16.79
N LEU A 174 -9.90 33.19 -15.82
CA LEU A 174 -11.10 34.04 -15.69
C LEU A 174 -10.93 35.19 -14.70
N SER A 175 -9.72 35.28 -14.06
CA SER A 175 -9.46 36.24 -12.99
C SER A 175 -10.44 36.13 -11.80
N PHE A 176 -10.98 34.95 -11.58
CA PHE A 176 -11.83 34.65 -10.41
C PHE A 176 -10.98 34.10 -9.25
N SER A 177 -10.44 34.98 -8.41
CA SER A 177 -9.61 34.62 -7.26
C SER A 177 -10.29 33.63 -6.30
N SER A 178 -11.60 33.66 -6.14
CA SER A 178 -12.36 32.69 -5.31
C SER A 178 -12.25 31.25 -5.82
N ILE A 179 -12.30 31.05 -7.14
CA ILE A 179 -12.17 29.72 -7.76
C ILE A 179 -10.74 29.19 -7.60
N GLY A 180 -9.73 30.05 -7.84
CA GLY A 180 -8.34 29.73 -7.63
C GLY A 180 -8.03 29.37 -6.17
N PHE A 181 -8.65 30.08 -5.21
CA PHE A 181 -8.51 29.81 -3.78
C PHE A 181 -9.08 28.43 -3.41
N ILE A 182 -10.26 28.06 -3.90
CA ILE A 182 -10.86 26.73 -3.70
C ILE A 182 -9.97 25.63 -4.30
N GLY A 183 -9.46 25.84 -5.53
CA GLY A 183 -8.52 24.91 -6.16
C GLY A 183 -7.24 24.71 -5.37
N SER A 184 -6.71 25.78 -4.75
CA SER A 184 -5.52 25.73 -3.90
C SER A 184 -5.74 24.91 -2.63
N ILE A 185 -6.88 25.11 -1.96
CA ILE A 185 -7.24 24.31 -0.78
C ILE A 185 -7.38 22.84 -1.16
N LEU A 186 -8.04 22.54 -2.27
CA LEU A 186 -8.20 21.15 -2.73
C LEU A 186 -6.84 20.51 -3.03
N LEU A 187 -5.90 21.25 -3.63
CA LEU A 187 -4.55 20.77 -3.91
C LEU A 187 -3.77 20.47 -2.62
N ILE A 188 -3.89 21.31 -1.59
CA ILE A 188 -3.29 21.06 -0.28
C ILE A 188 -3.86 19.79 0.36
N LEU A 189 -5.18 19.62 0.32
CA LEU A 189 -5.85 18.43 0.88
C LEU A 189 -5.41 17.15 0.17
N VAL A 190 -5.30 17.17 -1.16
CA VAL A 190 -4.78 16.06 -1.96
C VAL A 190 -3.33 15.76 -1.55
N GLY A 191 -2.48 16.76 -1.43
CA GLY A 191 -1.09 16.59 -1.01
C GLY A 191 -0.95 16.02 0.40
N ILE A 192 -1.76 16.46 1.37
CA ILE A 192 -1.80 15.89 2.71
C ILE A 192 -2.24 14.42 2.66
N TYR A 193 -3.26 14.10 1.88
CA TYR A 193 -3.70 12.73 1.71
C TYR A 193 -2.59 11.85 1.08
N THR A 194 -1.95 12.33 0.01
CA THR A 194 -0.81 11.65 -0.63
C THR A 194 0.34 11.42 0.36
N MET A 195 0.58 12.39 1.27
CA MET A 195 1.62 12.27 2.29
C MET A 195 1.31 11.18 3.33
N ILE A 196 0.04 11.03 3.71
CA ILE A 196 -0.40 10.07 4.75
C ILE A 196 -0.53 8.66 4.19
N TYR A 197 -1.22 8.51 3.06
CA TYR A 197 -1.59 7.19 2.51
C TYR A 197 -0.63 6.69 1.43
N GLY A 198 0.16 7.58 0.86
CA GLY A 198 1.06 7.25 -0.25
C GLY A 198 0.34 7.14 -1.59
N LEU A 199 1.12 6.86 -2.63
CA LEU A 199 0.64 6.47 -3.95
C LEU A 199 0.98 5.01 -4.17
N ASN A 200 0.01 4.22 -4.65
CA ASN A 200 0.26 2.82 -5.00
C ASN A 200 1.36 2.75 -6.06
N ASP A 201 2.18 1.72 -5.94
CA ASP A 201 3.27 1.41 -6.88
C ASP A 201 4.37 2.47 -6.98
N VAL A 202 4.39 3.48 -6.09
CA VAL A 202 5.41 4.52 -6.06
C VAL A 202 6.25 4.40 -4.78
N VAL A 203 7.57 4.40 -4.95
CA VAL A 203 8.53 4.37 -3.82
C VAL A 203 8.26 5.52 -2.85
N SER A 204 8.35 5.25 -1.54
CA SER A 204 8.02 6.22 -0.47
C SER A 204 8.69 7.58 -0.61
N LEU A 205 9.95 7.61 -1.07
CA LEU A 205 10.68 8.86 -1.27
C LEU A 205 10.03 9.75 -2.33
N TYR A 206 9.63 9.16 -3.47
CA TYR A 206 8.97 9.91 -4.55
C TYR A 206 7.57 10.36 -4.16
N THR A 207 6.83 9.52 -3.44
CA THR A 207 5.50 9.86 -2.91
C THR A 207 5.56 11.06 -1.97
N GLN A 208 6.53 11.09 -1.05
CA GLN A 208 6.74 12.22 -0.15
C GLN A 208 7.15 13.50 -0.92
N ALA A 209 8.02 13.37 -1.93
CA ALA A 209 8.41 14.50 -2.77
C ALA A 209 7.21 15.07 -3.54
N ILE A 210 6.37 14.22 -4.13
CA ILE A 210 5.14 14.64 -4.84
C ILE A 210 4.19 15.35 -3.87
N ALA A 211 3.92 14.78 -2.71
CA ALA A 211 3.07 15.36 -1.69
C ALA A 211 3.55 16.75 -1.23
N LEU A 212 4.85 16.91 -1.02
CA LEU A 212 5.44 18.21 -0.66
C LEU A 212 5.29 19.25 -1.77
N VAL A 213 5.44 18.83 -3.03
CA VAL A 213 5.23 19.71 -4.19
C VAL A 213 3.77 20.13 -4.29
N GLU A 214 2.81 19.20 -4.13
CA GLU A 214 1.37 19.49 -4.13
C GLU A 214 1.00 20.49 -3.03
N ILE A 215 1.44 20.25 -1.79
CA ILE A 215 1.20 21.16 -0.66
C ILE A 215 1.86 22.52 -0.91
N GLY A 216 3.12 22.55 -1.34
CA GLY A 216 3.87 23.78 -1.60
C GLY A 216 3.21 24.63 -2.69
N LEU A 217 2.84 24.03 -3.81
CA LEU A 217 2.11 24.71 -4.88
C LEU A 217 0.74 25.22 -4.41
N GLY A 218 -0.01 24.39 -3.68
CA GLY A 218 -1.28 24.78 -3.10
C GLY A 218 -1.17 26.01 -2.20
N ILE A 219 -0.15 26.07 -1.33
CA ILE A 219 0.10 27.22 -0.46
C ILE A 219 0.43 28.48 -1.29
N ILE A 220 1.30 28.36 -2.29
CA ILE A 220 1.70 29.49 -3.14
C ILE A 220 0.46 30.05 -3.87
N PHE A 221 -0.34 29.20 -4.52
CA PHE A 221 -1.53 29.64 -5.23
C PHE A 221 -2.61 30.18 -4.29
N MET A 222 -2.71 29.66 -3.06
CA MET A 222 -3.60 30.19 -2.05
C MET A 222 -3.23 31.64 -1.69
N PHE A 223 -1.94 31.96 -1.51
CA PHE A 223 -1.50 33.33 -1.24
C PHE A 223 -1.71 34.26 -2.43
N ILE A 224 -1.45 33.79 -3.66
CA ILE A 224 -1.69 34.59 -4.87
C ILE A 224 -3.19 34.93 -4.98
N SER A 225 -4.07 33.94 -4.83
CA SER A 225 -5.51 34.13 -4.90
C SER A 225 -6.04 35.00 -3.76
N ALA A 226 -5.48 34.89 -2.54
CA ALA A 226 -5.84 35.73 -1.42
C ALA A 226 -5.40 37.19 -1.62
N TYR A 227 -4.20 37.40 -2.21
CA TYR A 227 -3.70 38.74 -2.50
C TYR A 227 -4.60 39.47 -3.51
N GLU A 228 -5.04 38.79 -4.57
CA GLU A 228 -5.96 39.35 -5.55
C GLU A 228 -7.35 39.67 -4.96
N TRP A 229 -7.73 39.02 -3.88
CA TRP A 229 -9.01 39.22 -3.18
C TRP A 229 -8.99 40.42 -2.22
N LEU A 230 -7.81 40.80 -1.75
CA LEU A 230 -7.64 41.95 -0.87
C LEU A 230 -7.73 43.27 -1.67
N PRO A 231 -8.49 44.24 -1.18
CA PRO A 231 -8.70 45.53 -1.91
C PRO A 231 -7.44 46.41 -2.02
N TRP A 232 -6.35 46.00 -1.49
CA TRP A 232 -5.10 46.76 -1.42
C TRP A 232 -4.27 46.77 -2.71
N GLY A 233 -4.66 45.99 -3.73
CA GLY A 233 -3.97 45.91 -5.04
C GLY A 233 -4.69 46.64 -6.21
N LYS A 234 -5.67 47.48 -5.92
CA LYS A 234 -6.45 48.19 -6.97
C LYS A 234 -6.26 49.73 -6.94
N GLU A 235 -5.06 50.20 -6.59
CA GLU A 235 -4.66 51.57 -6.85
C GLU A 235 -3.86 51.72 -8.14
#